data_6e7fb9ee68f4cc208fd905f7f6720add
#
_entry.id   6e7fb9ee68f4cc208fd905f7f6720add
#
_cell.length_a   1.000
_cell.length_b   1.000
_cell.length_c   1.000
_cell.angle_alpha   90.00
_cell.angle_beta   90.00
_cell.angle_gamma   90.00
#
_symmetry.space_group_name_H-M   'P 1'
#
loop_
_entity.id
_entity.type
_entity.pdbx_description
1 polymer ?
#
loop_
_entity_poly.entity_id
_entity_poly.type
_entity_poly.pdbx_seq_one_letter_code
_entity_poly.pdbx_strand_id
1 'polypeptide(L)'
;MSRLPPDVQQFLAAEIAAARGRVVSFVATVDASGAITAARTVARGTVDRVLALPGVTARGEMLLHNHPSGVREPSMADLSVAARLHDGGVGFGILNNEASELYVVVEV
;
A
#
# COMPACT_ATOMS: atom_id res chain seq x y z
N MET A 1 -9.74 11.02 12.01
CA MET A 1 -9.78 11.48 10.61
C MET A 1 -9.13 10.42 9.72
N SER A 2 -9.80 10.05 8.65
CA SER A 2 -9.29 9.01 7.76
C SER A 2 -8.17 9.56 6.86
N ARG A 3 -7.10 8.78 6.68
CA ARG A 3 -6.03 9.09 5.74
C ARG A 3 -6.38 8.72 4.31
N LEU A 4 -7.50 7.99 4.13
CA LEU A 4 -7.99 7.54 2.83
C LEU A 4 -9.25 8.32 2.47
N PRO A 5 -9.16 9.28 1.53
CA PRO A 5 -10.36 9.93 1.02
C PRO A 5 -11.33 8.92 0.38
N PRO A 6 -12.64 9.19 0.38
CA PRO A 6 -13.63 8.23 -0.13
C PRO A 6 -13.38 7.78 -1.58
N ASP A 7 -12.94 8.66 -2.45
CA ASP A 7 -12.66 8.34 -3.85
C ASP A 7 -11.46 7.39 -3.98
N VAL A 8 -10.40 7.61 -3.19
CA VAL A 8 -9.23 6.73 -3.16
C VAL A 8 -9.62 5.37 -2.57
N GLN A 9 -10.37 5.37 -1.48
CA GLN A 9 -10.84 4.12 -0.87
C GLN A 9 -11.66 3.29 -1.86
N GLN A 10 -12.56 3.92 -2.60
CA GLN A 10 -13.39 3.24 -3.60
C GLN A 10 -12.53 2.63 -4.71
N PHE A 11 -11.53 3.36 -5.18
CA PHE A 11 -10.60 2.85 -6.18
C PHE A 11 -9.85 1.61 -5.67
N LEU A 12 -9.26 1.69 -4.47
CA LEU A 12 -8.52 0.58 -3.88
C LEU A 12 -9.40 -0.64 -3.68
N ALA A 13 -10.60 -0.44 -3.12
CA ALA A 13 -11.55 -1.53 -2.87
C ALA A 13 -11.99 -2.20 -4.17
N ALA A 14 -12.24 -1.42 -5.22
CA ALA A 14 -12.65 -1.94 -6.51
C ALA A 14 -11.54 -2.78 -7.15
N GLU A 15 -10.29 -2.34 -7.07
CA GLU A 15 -9.14 -3.08 -7.61
C GLU A 15 -8.93 -4.40 -6.86
N ILE A 16 -9.08 -4.40 -5.53
CA ILE A 16 -8.96 -5.62 -4.73
C ILE A 16 -10.10 -6.58 -5.07
N ALA A 17 -11.32 -6.08 -5.20
CA ALA A 17 -12.48 -6.90 -5.59
C ALA A 17 -12.29 -7.51 -6.98
N ALA A 18 -11.76 -6.74 -7.92
CA ALA A 18 -11.47 -7.23 -9.28
C ALA A 18 -10.40 -8.33 -9.28
N ALA A 19 -9.51 -8.31 -8.30
CA ALA A 19 -8.50 -9.36 -8.09
C ALA A 19 -9.05 -10.52 -7.27
N ARG A 20 -10.32 -10.52 -6.95
CA ARG A 20 -11.01 -11.57 -6.16
C ARG A 20 -10.38 -11.76 -4.78
N GLY A 21 -9.98 -10.67 -4.14
CA GLY A 21 -9.37 -10.68 -2.82
C GLY A 21 -7.92 -11.14 -2.78
N ARG A 22 -7.28 -11.32 -3.93
CA ARG A 22 -5.84 -11.61 -3.99
C ARG A 22 -5.05 -10.34 -3.66
N VAL A 23 -3.76 -10.52 -3.38
CA VAL A 23 -2.89 -9.39 -3.08
C VAL A 23 -2.77 -8.48 -4.29
N VAL A 24 -3.00 -7.19 -4.08
CA VAL A 24 -2.77 -6.13 -5.06
C VAL A 24 -1.87 -5.10 -4.40
N SER A 25 -0.86 -4.64 -5.11
CA SER A 25 0.05 -3.62 -4.62
C SER A 25 -0.23 -2.30 -5.33
N PHE A 26 -0.21 -1.21 -4.56
CA PHE A 26 -0.47 0.14 -5.04
C PHE A 26 0.66 1.06 -4.61
N VAL A 27 0.89 2.09 -5.40
CA VAL A 27 1.73 3.21 -4.98
C VAL A 27 0.83 4.41 -4.76
N ALA A 28 0.91 4.97 -3.57
CA ALA A 28 0.07 6.09 -3.14
C ALA A 28 0.89 7.37 -3.04
N THR A 29 0.29 8.48 -3.45
CA THR A 29 0.84 9.81 -3.23
C THR A 29 0.37 10.29 -1.86
N VAL A 30 1.30 10.78 -1.04
CA VAL A 30 1.03 11.26 0.32
C VAL A 30 1.36 12.74 0.37
N ASP A 31 0.43 13.56 0.87
CA ASP A 31 0.65 14.99 1.00
C ASP A 31 1.41 15.34 2.30
N ALA A 32 1.66 16.63 2.51
CA ALA A 32 2.42 17.10 3.67
C ALA A 32 1.72 16.80 5.00
N SER A 33 0.40 16.62 5.00
CA SER A 33 -0.37 16.28 6.21
C SER A 33 -0.37 14.77 6.49
N GLY A 34 0.16 13.96 5.57
CA GLY A 34 0.13 12.51 5.67
C GLY A 34 -1.10 11.88 5.05
N ALA A 35 -1.97 12.66 4.41
CA ALA A 35 -3.16 12.13 3.74
C ALA A 35 -2.80 11.55 2.38
N ILE A 36 -3.45 10.45 2.01
CA ILE A 36 -3.28 9.84 0.70
C ILE A 36 -4.19 10.58 -0.28
N THR A 37 -3.61 11.16 -1.32
CA THR A 37 -4.34 11.98 -2.28
C THR A 37 -4.65 11.26 -3.57
N ALA A 38 -3.86 10.24 -3.90
CA ALA A 38 -4.04 9.44 -5.11
C ALA A 38 -3.36 8.09 -4.94
N ALA A 39 -3.75 7.12 -5.74
CA ALA A 39 -3.11 5.81 -5.76
C ALA A 39 -3.20 5.20 -7.16
N ARG A 40 -2.23 4.35 -7.49
CA ARG A 40 -2.24 3.58 -8.74
C ARG A 40 -1.87 2.14 -8.46
N THR A 41 -2.46 1.22 -9.20
CA THR A 41 -2.12 -0.20 -9.13
C THR A 41 -0.78 -0.43 -9.85
N VAL A 42 0.16 -1.10 -9.19
CA VAL A 42 1.48 -1.36 -9.77
C VAL A 42 1.78 -2.84 -9.95
N ALA A 43 1.11 -3.71 -9.19
CA ALA A 43 1.30 -5.15 -9.35
C ALA A 43 0.13 -5.91 -8.74
N ARG A 44 -0.09 -7.11 -9.27
CA ARG A 44 -0.98 -8.11 -8.68
C ARG A 44 -0.13 -9.31 -8.32
N GLY A 45 -0.15 -9.68 -7.04
CA GLY A 45 0.70 -10.74 -6.50
C GLY A 45 1.52 -10.24 -5.34
N THR A 46 2.68 -10.85 -5.08
CA THR A 46 3.49 -10.53 -3.91
C THR A 46 4.19 -9.19 -4.05
N VAL A 47 4.42 -8.55 -2.91
CA VAL A 47 5.13 -7.27 -2.80
C VAL A 47 6.54 -7.33 -3.38
N ASP A 48 7.20 -8.49 -3.29
CA ASP A 48 8.57 -8.67 -3.80
C ASP A 48 8.71 -8.32 -5.28
N ARG A 49 7.67 -8.59 -6.07
CA ARG A 49 7.67 -8.26 -7.49
C ARG A 49 7.77 -6.76 -7.73
N VAL A 50 7.12 -5.97 -6.88
CA VAL A 50 7.14 -4.52 -6.98
C VAL A 50 8.55 -3.99 -6.73
N LEU A 51 9.23 -4.54 -5.74
CA LEU A 51 10.60 -4.13 -5.40
C LEU A 51 11.60 -4.48 -6.49
N ALA A 52 11.30 -5.49 -7.30
CA ALA A 52 12.16 -5.89 -8.40
C ALA A 52 12.07 -4.94 -9.60
N LEU A 53 11.10 -4.02 -9.61
CA LEU A 53 10.89 -3.09 -10.71
C LEU A 53 11.51 -1.74 -10.37
N PRO A 54 12.58 -1.33 -11.06
CA PRO A 54 13.20 -0.03 -10.79
C PRO A 54 12.25 1.11 -11.12
N GLY A 55 12.25 2.13 -10.28
CA GLY A 55 11.46 3.34 -10.51
C GLY A 55 9.98 3.22 -10.22
N VAL A 56 9.51 2.13 -9.59
CA VAL A 56 8.09 1.97 -9.25
C VAL A 56 7.68 2.94 -8.14
N THR A 57 8.53 3.11 -7.13
CA THR A 57 8.28 4.03 -6.03
C THR A 57 9.29 5.16 -6.04
N ALA A 58 8.86 6.33 -5.58
CA ALA A 58 9.72 7.50 -5.41
C ALA A 58 9.66 7.95 -3.96
N ARG A 59 10.71 8.67 -3.53
CA ARG A 59 10.75 9.26 -2.20
C ARG A 59 9.49 10.12 -1.97
N GLY A 60 8.84 9.94 -0.82
CA GLY A 60 7.62 10.64 -0.47
C GLY A 60 6.35 9.89 -0.82
N GLU A 61 6.45 8.76 -1.51
CA GLU A 61 5.30 7.90 -1.80
C GLU A 61 5.16 6.80 -0.76
N MET A 62 4.02 6.11 -0.77
CA MET A 62 3.75 4.98 0.12
C MET A 62 3.32 3.77 -0.71
N LEU A 63 3.95 2.63 -0.48
CA LEU A 63 3.53 1.37 -1.06
C LEU A 63 2.43 0.77 -0.18
N LEU A 64 1.33 0.36 -0.78
CA LEU A 64 0.21 -0.26 -0.09
C LEU A 64 -0.04 -1.64 -0.66
N HIS A 65 -0.45 -2.59 0.18
CA HIS A 65 -1.02 -3.84 -0.29
C HIS A 65 -2.07 -4.34 0.70
N ASN A 66 -2.99 -5.16 0.22
CA ASN A 66 -4.00 -5.78 1.07
C ASN A 66 -3.51 -7.14 1.57
N HIS A 67 -3.96 -7.52 2.77
CA HIS A 67 -3.83 -8.88 3.28
C HIS A 67 -5.16 -9.59 3.05
N PRO A 68 -5.22 -10.61 2.17
CA PRO A 68 -6.48 -11.30 1.84
C PRO A 68 -7.17 -11.92 3.05
N SER A 69 -6.41 -12.31 4.06
CA SER A 69 -6.96 -12.88 5.30
C SER A 69 -7.65 -11.85 6.19
N GLY A 70 -7.47 -10.55 5.90
CA GLY A 70 -7.97 -9.47 6.75
C GLY A 70 -7.11 -9.18 7.97
N VAL A 71 -6.05 -9.94 8.18
CA VAL A 71 -5.10 -9.70 9.29
C VAL A 71 -4.21 -8.52 8.90
N ARG A 72 -4.15 -7.51 9.76
CA ARG A 72 -3.38 -6.29 9.50
C ARG A 72 -1.98 -6.30 10.09
N GLU A 73 -1.62 -7.36 10.80
CA GLU A 73 -0.28 -7.48 11.33
C GLU A 73 0.71 -7.73 10.20
N PRO A 74 1.85 -7.01 10.18
CA PRO A 74 2.86 -7.25 9.16
C PRO A 74 3.52 -8.60 9.36
N SER A 75 3.76 -9.31 8.24
CA SER A 75 4.56 -10.52 8.25
C SER A 75 6.05 -10.16 8.33
N MET A 76 6.91 -11.16 8.52
CA MET A 76 8.36 -10.94 8.48
C MET A 76 8.79 -10.39 7.12
N ALA A 77 8.18 -10.88 6.04
CA ALA A 77 8.45 -10.37 4.70
C ALA A 77 8.04 -8.90 4.59
N ASP A 78 6.88 -8.52 5.15
CA ASP A 78 6.41 -7.15 5.15
C ASP A 78 7.39 -6.23 5.88
N LEU A 79 7.90 -6.65 7.03
CA LEU A 79 8.85 -5.86 7.80
C LEU A 79 10.16 -5.65 7.06
N SER A 80 10.63 -6.67 6.35
CA SER A 80 11.83 -6.57 5.53
C SER A 80 11.64 -5.57 4.38
N VAL A 81 10.49 -5.63 3.71
CA VAL A 81 10.14 -4.69 2.64
C VAL A 81 10.03 -3.27 3.20
N ALA A 82 9.36 -3.11 4.33
CA ALA A 82 9.19 -1.81 4.97
C ALA A 82 10.54 -1.15 5.29
N ALA A 83 11.50 -1.92 5.79
CA ALA A 83 12.83 -1.41 6.10
C ALA A 83 13.53 -0.86 4.84
N ARG A 84 13.47 -1.60 3.74
CA ARG A 84 14.08 -1.17 2.47
C ARG A 84 13.42 0.09 1.93
N LEU A 85 12.09 0.14 1.95
CA LEU A 85 11.35 1.31 1.48
C LEU A 85 11.66 2.53 2.33
N HIS A 86 11.71 2.36 3.64
CA HIS A 86 12.01 3.46 4.56
C HIS A 86 13.38 4.07 4.27
N ASP A 87 14.39 3.27 3.97
CA ASP A 87 15.72 3.75 3.61
C ASP A 87 15.67 4.64 2.36
N GLY A 88 14.75 4.36 1.45
CA GLY A 88 14.52 5.18 0.25
C GLY A 88 13.56 6.34 0.44
N GLY A 89 13.06 6.57 1.65
CA GLY A 89 12.09 7.62 1.92
C GLY A 89 10.68 7.29 1.45
N VAL A 90 10.34 6.00 1.38
CA VAL A 90 9.03 5.50 0.96
C VAL A 90 8.35 4.84 2.16
N GLY A 91 7.07 5.12 2.36
CA GLY A 91 6.27 4.48 3.40
C GLY A 91 5.71 3.14 2.95
N PHE A 92 5.13 2.40 3.89
CA PHE A 92 4.51 1.11 3.61
C PHE A 92 3.30 0.90 4.50
N GLY A 93 2.18 0.49 3.90
CA GLY A 93 0.94 0.26 4.62
C GLY A 93 0.23 -1.00 4.17
N ILE A 94 -0.60 -1.53 5.05
CA ILE A 94 -1.39 -2.74 4.84
C ILE A 94 -2.86 -2.37 4.89
N LEU A 95 -3.62 -2.85 3.90
CA LEU A 95 -5.07 -2.62 3.79
C LEU A 95 -5.83 -3.91 4.08
N ASN A 96 -7.05 -3.77 4.62
CA ASN A 96 -8.02 -4.85 4.53
C ASN A 96 -8.59 -4.90 3.11
N ASN A 97 -9.35 -5.95 2.78
CA ASN A 97 -9.87 -6.12 1.40
C ASN A 97 -10.85 -5.03 0.98
N GLU A 98 -11.55 -4.40 1.92
CA GLU A 98 -12.49 -3.32 1.66
C GLU A 98 -11.81 -1.96 1.57
N ALA A 99 -10.51 -1.90 1.84
CA ALA A 99 -9.73 -0.67 1.91
C ALA A 99 -10.32 0.35 2.90
N SER A 100 -11.06 -0.14 3.90
CA SER A 100 -11.66 0.71 4.93
C SER A 100 -10.73 0.97 6.09
N GLU A 101 -9.66 0.18 6.22
CA GLU A 101 -8.67 0.29 7.28
C GLU A 101 -7.27 0.24 6.69
N LEU A 102 -6.42 1.11 7.20
CA LEU A 102 -5.02 1.19 6.80
C LEU A 102 -4.14 1.07 8.04
N TYR A 103 -3.26 0.07 8.04
CA TYR A 103 -2.22 -0.08 9.04
C TYR A 103 -0.91 0.40 8.43
N VAL A 104 -0.36 1.48 8.96
CA VAL A 104 0.91 2.02 8.46
C VAL A 104 2.06 1.35 9.19
N VAL A 105 2.88 0.61 8.45
CA VAL A 105 4.04 -0.09 9.00
C VAL A 105 5.18 0.90 9.20
N VAL A 106 5.48 1.71 8.17
CA VAL A 106 6.45 2.81 8.27
C VAL A 106 5.90 4.02 7.53
N GLU A 107 6.11 5.19 8.09
CA GLU A 107 5.74 6.44 7.46
C GLU A 107 6.74 6.83 6.36
N VAL A 108 6.28 7.71 5.50
CA VAL A 108 7.11 8.29 4.45
C VAL A 108 8.31 9.03 5.02
#